data_555c5415e694abeeaac488d922736563
#
_entry.id   555c5415e694abeeaac488d922736563
#
_cell.length_a   1.000
_cell.length_b   1.000
_cell.length_c   1.000
_cell.angle_alpha   90.00
_cell.angle_beta   90.00
_cell.angle_gamma   90.00
#
_symmetry.space_group_name_H-M   'P 1'
#
loop_
_entity.id
_entity.type
_entity.pdbx_description
1 polymer ?
#
loop_
_entity_poly.entity_id
_entity_poly.type
_entity_poly.pdbx_seq_one_letter_code
_entity_poly.pdbx_strand_id
1 'polypeptide(L)'
;MTAPTPTDSTALLTAMYAAEARYLAAGGPGMASFDLLAPFFAPDVVLYQADSLPYGGVWRGHAGMEEFFVQMSCTWESFDMSEQRFLAAGPTAVVLTDVRARARITGCDVAFPILQEIRIADGRISEVRPFYWDTAMIARAAA
;
A
#
# COMPACT_ATOMS: atom_id res chain seq x y z
N MET A 1 -7.36 33.22 -7.49
CA MET A 1 -6.49 32.09 -7.15
C MET A 1 -7.36 30.89 -6.83
N THR A 2 -7.21 29.86 -7.60
CA THR A 2 -7.98 28.63 -7.39
C THR A 2 -7.28 27.76 -6.36
N ALA A 3 -7.99 27.37 -5.32
CA ALA A 3 -7.50 26.37 -4.41
C ALA A 3 -7.32 25.04 -5.15
N PRO A 4 -6.31 24.23 -4.82
CA PRO A 4 -6.21 22.87 -5.37
C PRO A 4 -7.48 22.13 -5.07
N THR A 5 -8.06 21.50 -6.08
CA THR A 5 -9.28 20.71 -5.89
C THR A 5 -8.95 19.45 -5.10
N PRO A 6 -9.72 19.12 -4.04
CA PRO A 6 -9.51 17.90 -3.27
C PRO A 6 -9.57 16.62 -4.11
N THR A 7 -10.17 16.71 -5.32
CA THR A 7 -10.29 15.58 -6.25
C THR A 7 -8.96 15.10 -6.79
N ASP A 8 -7.89 15.91 -6.75
CA ASP A 8 -6.60 15.55 -7.33
C ASP A 8 -5.96 14.38 -6.61
N SER A 9 -5.98 14.36 -5.27
CA SER A 9 -5.40 13.26 -4.51
C SER A 9 -6.25 11.98 -4.64
N THR A 10 -7.57 12.10 -4.70
CA THR A 10 -8.45 10.95 -4.94
C THR A 10 -8.18 10.33 -6.31
N ALA A 11 -8.05 11.15 -7.35
CA ALA A 11 -7.76 10.69 -8.69
C ALA A 11 -6.39 9.99 -8.75
N LEU A 12 -5.38 10.59 -8.13
CA LEU A 12 -4.04 10.01 -8.06
C LEU A 12 -4.06 8.66 -7.36
N LEU A 13 -4.70 8.57 -6.20
CA LEU A 13 -4.74 7.33 -5.43
C LEU A 13 -5.56 6.25 -6.12
N THR A 14 -6.69 6.60 -6.71
CA THR A 14 -7.49 5.66 -7.49
C THR A 14 -6.68 5.07 -8.64
N ALA A 15 -5.94 5.91 -9.35
CA ALA A 15 -5.08 5.46 -10.44
C ALA A 15 -3.94 4.59 -9.94
N MET A 16 -3.35 4.94 -8.80
CA MET A 16 -2.27 4.16 -8.18
C MET A 16 -2.78 2.77 -7.76
N TYR A 17 -3.92 2.68 -7.10
CA TYR A 17 -4.49 1.39 -6.70
C TYR A 17 -4.84 0.52 -7.90
N ALA A 18 -5.34 1.12 -8.98
CA ALA A 18 -5.58 0.40 -10.23
C ALA A 18 -4.28 -0.13 -10.84
N ALA A 19 -3.22 0.67 -10.80
CA ALA A 19 -1.89 0.26 -11.28
C ALA A 19 -1.30 -0.85 -10.41
N GLU A 20 -1.49 -0.79 -9.09
CA GLU A 20 -1.06 -1.83 -8.16
C GLU A 20 -1.76 -3.16 -8.47
N ALA A 21 -3.06 -3.12 -8.71
CA ALA A 21 -3.81 -4.32 -9.10
C ALA A 21 -3.27 -4.92 -10.40
N ARG A 22 -2.95 -4.08 -11.40
CA ARG A 22 -2.33 -4.55 -12.65
C ARG A 22 -0.94 -5.14 -12.42
N TYR A 23 -0.14 -4.50 -11.58
CA TYR A 23 1.20 -4.96 -11.24
C TYR A 23 1.14 -6.36 -10.62
N LEU A 24 0.27 -6.55 -9.65
CA LEU A 24 0.10 -7.85 -8.99
C LEU A 24 -0.49 -8.91 -9.93
N ALA A 25 -1.45 -8.54 -10.77
CA ALA A 25 -2.05 -9.45 -11.75
C ALA A 25 -1.05 -9.89 -12.81
N ALA A 26 -0.04 -9.06 -13.12
CA ALA A 26 1.03 -9.39 -14.05
C ALA A 26 2.15 -10.22 -13.40
N GLY A 27 1.97 -10.67 -12.18
CA GLY A 27 2.93 -11.52 -11.47
C GLY A 27 3.72 -10.84 -10.38
N GLY A 28 3.57 -9.53 -10.21
CA GLY A 28 4.25 -8.76 -9.17
C GLY A 28 5.76 -8.72 -9.32
N PRO A 29 6.49 -8.61 -8.19
CA PRO A 29 7.95 -8.48 -8.22
C PRO A 29 8.62 -9.67 -8.94
N GLY A 30 9.56 -9.34 -9.80
CA GLY A 30 10.28 -10.33 -10.58
C GLY A 30 9.61 -10.74 -11.90
N MET A 31 8.32 -10.48 -12.05
CA MET A 31 7.55 -10.79 -13.28
C MET A 31 7.01 -9.53 -13.94
N ALA A 32 6.46 -8.60 -13.16
CA ALA A 32 5.95 -7.32 -13.65
C ALA A 32 7.00 -6.22 -13.46
N SER A 33 6.99 -5.23 -14.33
CA SER A 33 7.88 -4.08 -14.18
C SER A 33 7.33 -3.12 -13.11
N PHE A 34 8.21 -2.67 -12.21
CA PHE A 34 7.86 -1.64 -11.23
C PHE A 34 7.54 -0.30 -11.91
N ASP A 35 7.87 -0.13 -13.18
CA ASP A 35 7.50 1.05 -13.95
C ASP A 35 5.99 1.29 -13.99
N LEU A 36 5.19 0.25 -13.75
CA LEU A 36 3.73 0.40 -13.60
C LEU A 36 3.37 1.27 -12.38
N LEU A 37 4.18 1.23 -11.34
CA LEU A 37 3.93 1.93 -10.08
C LEU A 37 4.80 3.17 -9.88
N ALA A 38 6.00 3.16 -10.43
CA ALA A 38 7.00 4.22 -10.21
C ALA A 38 6.46 5.64 -10.45
N PRO A 39 5.65 5.92 -11.50
CA PRO A 39 5.17 7.27 -11.74
C PRO A 39 4.30 7.86 -10.62
N PHE A 40 3.69 7.02 -9.79
CA PHE A 40 2.81 7.49 -8.71
C PHE A 40 3.58 7.85 -7.44
N PHE A 41 4.84 7.43 -7.32
CA PHE A 41 5.64 7.62 -6.12
C PHE A 41 6.79 8.58 -6.36
N ALA A 42 7.03 9.47 -5.39
CA ALA A 42 8.20 10.33 -5.42
C ALA A 42 9.47 9.45 -5.42
N PRO A 43 10.58 9.90 -6.06
CA PRO A 43 11.83 9.14 -6.06
C PRO A 43 12.35 8.83 -4.65
N ASP A 44 12.05 9.71 -3.68
CA ASP A 44 12.43 9.58 -2.28
C ASP A 44 11.28 9.17 -1.37
N VAL A 45 10.28 8.48 -1.90
CA VAL A 45 9.12 8.01 -1.14
C VAL A 45 9.56 7.20 0.08
N VAL A 46 8.81 7.34 1.18
CA VAL A 46 9.05 6.56 2.40
C VAL A 46 7.77 5.86 2.80
N LEU A 47 7.87 4.55 3.00
CA LEU A 47 6.79 3.71 3.51
C LEU A 47 7.16 3.24 4.91
N TYR A 48 6.30 3.51 5.88
CA TYR A 48 6.47 3.06 7.26
C TYR A 48 5.52 1.91 7.53
N GLN A 49 6.06 0.73 7.85
CA GLN A 49 5.25 -0.42 8.22
C GLN A 49 5.48 -0.77 9.69
N ALA A 50 4.43 -1.24 10.37
CA ALA A 50 4.52 -1.60 11.79
C ALA A 50 5.59 -2.68 11.99
N ASP A 51 6.46 -2.48 12.98
CA ASP A 51 7.63 -3.33 13.21
C ASP A 51 7.27 -4.79 13.50
N SER A 52 6.10 -5.04 14.06
CA SER A 52 5.65 -6.40 14.39
C SER A 52 5.21 -7.24 13.18
N LEU A 53 5.07 -6.63 12.01
CA LEU A 53 4.67 -7.34 10.80
C LEU A 53 5.87 -7.99 10.12
N PRO A 54 5.67 -9.10 9.35
CA PRO A 54 6.77 -9.72 8.60
C PRO A 54 7.48 -8.77 7.64
N TYR A 55 6.77 -7.77 7.14
CA TYR A 55 7.28 -6.73 6.26
C TYR A 55 7.40 -5.39 7.00
N GLY A 56 7.63 -5.43 8.30
CA GLY A 56 7.77 -4.23 9.15
C GLY A 56 9.05 -3.48 8.87
N GLY A 57 9.05 -2.19 9.23
CA GLY A 57 10.20 -1.32 9.09
C GLY A 57 9.96 -0.16 8.16
N VAL A 58 11.04 0.48 7.73
CA VAL A 58 11.00 1.66 6.87
C VAL A 58 11.57 1.30 5.51
N TRP A 59 10.78 1.51 4.48
CA TRP A 59 11.14 1.22 3.09
C TRP A 59 11.30 2.52 2.34
N ARG A 60 12.46 2.75 1.71
CA ARG A 60 12.81 4.05 1.13
C ARG A 60 13.05 3.97 -0.37
N GLY A 61 12.49 4.96 -1.09
CA GLY A 61 12.67 5.10 -2.53
C GLY A 61 11.97 4.01 -3.33
N HIS A 62 12.11 4.08 -4.66
CA HIS A 62 11.51 3.08 -5.54
C HIS A 62 12.06 1.68 -5.29
N ALA A 63 13.36 1.57 -5.06
CA ALA A 63 13.99 0.28 -4.74
C ALA A 63 13.43 -0.31 -3.44
N GLY A 64 13.25 0.51 -2.41
CA GLY A 64 12.64 0.07 -1.15
C GLY A 64 11.19 -0.37 -1.33
N MET A 65 10.43 0.35 -2.13
CA MET A 65 9.04 -0.03 -2.44
C MET A 65 8.98 -1.38 -3.16
N GLU A 66 9.87 -1.60 -4.11
CA GLU A 66 9.93 -2.88 -4.83
C GLU A 66 10.27 -4.03 -3.89
N GLU A 67 11.24 -3.84 -3.00
CA GLU A 67 11.60 -4.83 -1.98
C GLU A 67 10.43 -5.11 -1.03
N PHE A 68 9.67 -4.07 -0.66
CA PHE A 68 8.47 -4.22 0.15
C PHE A 68 7.46 -5.15 -0.54
N PHE A 69 7.22 -4.97 -1.84
CA PHE A 69 6.32 -5.84 -2.58
C PHE A 69 6.83 -7.28 -2.63
N VAL A 70 8.14 -7.49 -2.67
CA VAL A 70 8.73 -8.83 -2.55
C VAL A 70 8.33 -9.46 -1.21
N GLN A 71 8.49 -8.73 -0.10
CA GLN A 71 8.12 -9.23 1.22
C GLN A 71 6.61 -9.50 1.33
N MET A 72 5.79 -8.63 0.78
CA MET A 72 4.34 -8.85 0.72
C MET A 72 4.00 -10.14 -0.03
N SER A 73 4.64 -10.36 -1.16
CA SER A 73 4.42 -11.58 -1.96
C SER A 73 4.89 -12.84 -1.26
N CYS A 74 5.94 -12.76 -0.44
CA CYS A 74 6.38 -13.88 0.38
C CYS A 74 5.42 -14.18 1.53
N THR A 75 4.77 -13.16 2.06
CA THR A 75 3.86 -13.27 3.21
C THR A 75 2.47 -13.73 2.79
N TRP A 76 1.92 -13.13 1.75
CA TRP A 76 0.54 -13.34 1.32
C TRP A 76 0.46 -14.08 0.00
N GLU A 77 -0.34 -15.13 -0.02
CA GLU A 77 -0.72 -15.80 -1.26
C GLU A 77 -1.72 -14.97 -2.03
N SER A 78 -2.65 -14.32 -1.31
CA SER A 78 -3.61 -13.38 -1.87
C SER A 78 -3.77 -12.20 -0.90
N PHE A 79 -4.00 -11.02 -1.46
CA PHE A 79 -4.18 -9.79 -0.68
C PHE A 79 -5.14 -8.90 -1.47
N ASP A 80 -6.41 -8.92 -1.07
CA ASP A 80 -7.47 -8.18 -1.76
C ASP A 80 -7.91 -6.97 -0.95
N MET A 81 -7.81 -5.80 -1.54
CA MET A 81 -8.35 -4.57 -1.00
C MET A 81 -9.80 -4.45 -1.47
N SER A 82 -10.72 -5.04 -0.70
CA SER A 82 -12.11 -5.23 -1.11
C SER A 82 -12.92 -3.94 -1.13
N GLU A 83 -12.58 -2.99 -0.28
CA GLU A 83 -13.26 -1.70 -0.21
C GLU A 83 -12.28 -0.64 0.27
N GLN A 84 -12.36 0.54 -0.35
CA GLN A 84 -11.52 1.68 0.02
C GLN A 84 -12.40 2.92 0.14
N ARG A 85 -12.28 3.62 1.29
CA ARG A 85 -13.01 4.87 1.54
C ARG A 85 -12.02 5.99 1.80
N PHE A 86 -12.17 7.08 1.05
CA PHE A 86 -11.32 8.26 1.20
C PHE A 86 -11.95 9.17 2.26
N LEU A 87 -11.36 9.19 3.46
CA LEU A 87 -11.86 9.99 4.58
C LEU A 87 -11.32 11.43 4.51
N ALA A 88 -10.17 11.62 3.90
CA ALA A 88 -9.60 12.93 3.59
C ALA A 88 -8.84 12.81 2.27
N ALA A 89 -8.85 13.87 1.44
CA ALA A 89 -8.31 13.82 0.09
C ALA A 89 -7.57 15.11 -0.29
N GLY A 90 -6.88 15.72 0.67
CA GLY A 90 -6.01 16.87 0.45
C GLY A 90 -4.56 16.47 0.24
N PRO A 91 -3.60 17.37 0.55
CA PRO A 91 -2.16 17.06 0.52
C PRO A 91 -1.78 15.89 1.43
N THR A 92 -2.56 15.68 2.48
CA THR A 92 -2.55 14.45 3.27
C THR A 92 -3.88 13.76 3.05
N ALA A 93 -3.83 12.58 2.43
CA ALA A 93 -5.01 11.75 2.25
C ALA A 93 -5.10 10.72 3.37
N VAL A 94 -6.31 10.37 3.76
CA VAL A 94 -6.58 9.31 4.72
C VAL A 94 -7.53 8.32 4.07
N VAL A 95 -7.10 7.06 3.96
CA VAL A 95 -7.86 6.03 3.26
C VAL A 95 -8.10 4.87 4.21
N LEU A 96 -9.36 4.51 4.41
CA LEU A 96 -9.73 3.31 5.14
C LEU A 96 -9.93 2.18 4.14
N THR A 97 -9.14 1.12 4.27
CA THR A 97 -9.14 -0.01 3.34
C THR A 97 -9.52 -1.28 4.09
N ASP A 98 -10.50 -2.00 3.57
CA ASP A 98 -10.83 -3.35 4.04
C ASP A 98 -10.04 -4.36 3.24
N VAL A 99 -9.33 -5.25 3.94
CA VAL A 99 -8.46 -6.25 3.32
C VAL A 99 -8.95 -7.64 3.64
N ARG A 100 -8.90 -8.51 2.64
CA ARG A 100 -9.02 -9.96 2.79
C ARG A 100 -7.76 -10.59 2.24
N ALA A 101 -7.12 -11.43 3.03
CA ALA A 101 -5.83 -11.99 2.66
C ALA A 101 -5.71 -13.44 3.10
N ARG A 102 -4.86 -14.19 2.38
CA ARG A 102 -4.48 -15.55 2.76
C ARG A 102 -2.98 -15.59 2.97
N ALA A 103 -2.56 -16.04 4.14
CA ALA A 103 -1.15 -16.21 4.46
C ALA A 103 -0.56 -17.41 3.71
N ARG A 104 0.61 -17.20 3.10
CA ARG A 104 1.23 -18.22 2.25
C ARG A 104 1.70 -19.44 3.03
N ILE A 105 2.36 -19.21 4.17
CA ILE A 105 2.96 -20.29 4.96
C ILE A 105 1.89 -21.10 5.73
N THR A 106 0.98 -20.40 6.41
CA THR A 106 -0.01 -21.04 7.28
C THR A 106 -1.28 -21.44 6.55
N GLY A 107 -1.58 -20.81 5.41
CA GLY A 107 -2.85 -20.96 4.72
C GLY A 107 -4.04 -20.29 5.42
N CYS A 108 -3.77 -19.49 6.47
CA CYS A 108 -4.84 -18.82 7.21
C CYS A 108 -5.47 -17.71 6.39
N ASP A 109 -6.80 -17.65 6.41
CA ASP A 109 -7.57 -16.56 5.85
C ASP A 109 -7.83 -15.53 6.94
N VAL A 110 -7.57 -14.26 6.63
CA VAL A 110 -7.79 -13.14 7.56
C VAL A 110 -8.49 -11.99 6.86
N ALA A 111 -9.20 -11.20 7.64
CA ALA A 111 -9.81 -9.96 7.19
C ALA A 111 -9.52 -8.87 8.22
N PHE A 112 -9.10 -7.71 7.76
CA PHE A 112 -8.75 -6.62 8.67
C PHE A 112 -8.83 -5.27 7.94
N PRO A 113 -9.14 -4.19 8.68
CA PRO A 113 -9.05 -2.83 8.13
C PRO A 113 -7.64 -2.27 8.31
N ILE A 114 -7.27 -1.39 7.38
CA ILE A 114 -6.05 -0.57 7.48
C ILE A 114 -6.47 0.87 7.27
N LEU A 115 -6.04 1.76 8.16
CA LEU A 115 -6.17 3.20 7.94
C LEU A 115 -4.82 3.72 7.49
N GLN A 116 -4.76 4.29 6.27
CA GLN A 116 -3.51 4.78 5.72
C GLN A 116 -3.47 6.31 5.70
N GLU A 117 -2.39 6.88 6.24
CA GLU A 117 -2.05 8.28 6.04
C GLU A 117 -1.09 8.36 4.87
N ILE A 118 -1.46 9.10 3.84
CA ILE A 118 -0.68 9.20 2.61
C ILE A 118 -0.42 10.68 2.32
N ARG A 119 0.86 11.06 2.26
CA ARG A 119 1.26 12.42 1.94
C ARG A 119 1.60 12.53 0.46
N ILE A 120 1.11 13.59 -0.14
CA ILE A 120 1.28 13.86 -1.56
C ILE A 120 2.01 15.18 -1.72
N ALA A 121 3.07 15.17 -2.50
CA ALA A 121 3.86 16.35 -2.82
C ALA A 121 4.21 16.31 -4.31
N ASP A 122 4.03 17.45 -4.99
CA ASP A 122 4.34 17.59 -6.42
C ASP A 122 3.64 16.53 -7.30
N GLY A 123 2.38 16.20 -6.95
CA GLY A 123 1.57 15.26 -7.70
C GLY A 123 1.97 13.80 -7.54
N ARG A 124 2.81 13.47 -6.54
CA ARG A 124 3.28 12.11 -6.27
C ARG A 124 3.16 11.78 -4.80
N ILE A 125 3.06 10.49 -4.50
CA ILE A 125 3.03 10.00 -3.13
C ILE A 125 4.45 10.11 -2.57
N SER A 126 4.60 10.87 -1.47
CA SER A 126 5.89 11.10 -0.82
C SER A 126 6.07 10.27 0.44
N GLU A 127 4.98 9.91 1.12
CA GLU A 127 5.02 9.17 2.37
C GLU A 127 3.76 8.37 2.54
N VAL A 128 3.90 7.13 3.01
CA VAL A 128 2.77 6.25 3.32
C VAL A 128 2.98 5.68 4.72
N ARG A 129 1.95 5.81 5.55
CA ARG A 129 1.97 5.28 6.93
C ARG A 129 0.66 4.54 7.20
N PRO A 130 0.66 3.19 7.05
CA PRO A 130 -0.52 2.39 7.37
C PRO A 130 -0.64 2.17 8.89
N PHE A 131 -1.86 2.29 9.38
CA PHE A 131 -2.21 1.96 10.76
C PHE A 131 -3.14 0.76 10.74
N TYR A 132 -2.65 -0.38 11.21
CA TYR A 132 -3.41 -1.62 11.23
C TYR A 132 -4.26 -1.70 12.49
N TRP A 133 -5.45 -2.27 12.36
CA TRP A 133 -6.32 -2.45 13.52
C TRP A 133 -5.72 -3.43 14.54
N ASP A 134 -5.18 -4.55 14.06
CA ASP A 134 -4.64 -5.61 14.92
C ASP A 134 -3.41 -6.26 14.29
N THR A 135 -2.24 -5.73 14.62
CA THR A 135 -0.97 -6.26 14.12
C THR A 135 -0.64 -7.63 14.71
N ALA A 136 -1.08 -7.90 15.94
CA ALA A 136 -0.83 -9.19 16.59
C ALA A 136 -1.54 -10.33 15.87
N MET A 137 -2.79 -10.11 15.46
CA MET A 137 -3.55 -11.09 14.69
C MET A 137 -2.90 -11.37 13.34
N ILE A 138 -2.45 -10.32 12.65
CA ILE A 138 -1.80 -10.45 11.35
C ILE A 138 -0.48 -11.20 11.48
N ALA A 139 0.35 -10.86 12.46
CA ALA A 139 1.63 -11.52 12.70
C ALA A 139 1.45 -13.01 13.00
N ARG A 140 0.45 -13.36 13.81
CA ARG A 140 0.15 -14.78 14.10
C ARG A 140 -0.30 -15.52 12.85
N ALA A 141 -1.16 -14.91 12.05
CA ALA A 141 -1.66 -15.55 10.82
C ALA A 141 -0.55 -15.79 9.80
N ALA A 142 0.42 -14.89 9.74
CA ALA A 142 1.51 -14.95 8.76
C ALA A 142 2.68 -15.85 9.22
N ALA A 143 2.73 -16.17 10.50
CA ALA A 143 3.82 -17.01 11.04
C ALA A 143 3.63 -18.51 10.68
#